data_8c44b260f097de718009b993b13118da
#
_entry.id   8c44b260f097de718009b993b13118da
#
_cell.length_a   1.000
_cell.length_b   1.000
_cell.length_c   1.000
_cell.angle_alpha   90.00
_cell.angle_beta   90.00
_cell.angle_gamma   90.00
#
_symmetry.space_group_name_H-M   'P 1'
#
loop_
_entity.id
_entity.type
_entity.pdbx_description
1 polymer ?
#
loop_
_entity_poly.entity_id
_entity_poly.type
_entity_poly.pdbx_seq_one_letter_code
_entity_poly.pdbx_strand_id
1 'polypeptide(L)'
;MSTVINLNALDTALLIGAGIIIALGILVFFLTGIHHVPKNRAIVINKAGEFYCIYYKGTHFKMPVIYQRARSYCTEPMVQRYVTLNGNPLDITFQIEDIEKYHKNRISLTDLMKRIEKENSEINSTVLTNKFALYGLKFINIAKALN
;
A
#
# COMPACT_ATOMS: atom_id res chain seq x y z
N MET A 1 24.69 49.75 41.99
CA MET A 1 23.99 48.45 42.17
C MET A 1 24.19 47.65 40.92
N SER A 2 25.15 46.76 40.88
CA SER A 2 25.49 45.94 39.73
C SER A 2 24.52 44.76 39.73
N THR A 3 23.62 44.71 38.77
CA THR A 3 22.80 43.50 38.48
C THR A 3 23.74 42.46 37.92
N VAL A 4 24.26 41.61 38.79
CA VAL A 4 24.90 40.34 38.37
C VAL A 4 23.75 39.51 37.80
N ILE A 5 23.58 39.57 36.49
CA ILE A 5 22.68 38.63 35.76
C ILE A 5 23.29 37.25 36.04
N ASN A 6 22.53 36.42 36.73
CA ASN A 6 22.98 35.09 37.11
C ASN A 6 23.06 34.25 35.82
N LEU A 7 24.20 34.30 35.15
CA LEU A 7 24.46 33.58 33.88
C LEU A 7 24.10 32.12 34.01
N ASN A 8 24.27 31.52 35.19
CA ASN A 8 23.94 30.11 35.48
C ASN A 8 22.43 29.83 35.38
N ALA A 9 21.60 30.77 35.73
CA ALA A 9 20.13 30.59 35.62
C ALA A 9 19.65 30.65 34.16
N LEU A 10 20.24 31.48 33.34
CA LEU A 10 19.94 31.61 31.92
C LEU A 10 20.40 30.34 31.16
N ASP A 11 21.63 29.87 31.44
CA ASP A 11 22.16 28.65 30.84
C ASP A 11 21.32 27.43 31.22
N THR A 12 20.89 27.34 32.47
CA THR A 12 20.03 26.25 32.95
C THR A 12 18.66 26.29 32.25
N ALA A 13 18.06 27.47 32.09
CA ALA A 13 16.78 27.61 31.40
C ALA A 13 16.89 27.24 29.90
N LEU A 14 18.00 27.60 29.24
CA LEU A 14 18.27 27.22 27.86
C LEU A 14 18.44 25.70 27.69
N LEU A 15 19.15 25.06 28.60
CA LEU A 15 19.34 23.59 28.60
C LEU A 15 18.02 22.85 28.80
N ILE A 16 17.19 23.30 29.73
CA ILE A 16 15.84 22.72 29.95
C ILE A 16 14.98 22.92 28.71
N GLY A 17 14.97 24.12 28.13
CA GLY A 17 14.21 24.42 26.91
C GLY A 17 14.64 23.54 25.72
N ALA A 18 15.94 23.40 25.50
CA ALA A 18 16.51 22.51 24.47
C ALA A 18 16.12 21.05 24.73
N GLY A 19 16.19 20.58 25.97
CA GLY A 19 15.77 19.23 26.36
C GLY A 19 14.29 18.94 26.05
N ILE A 20 13.41 19.90 26.32
CA ILE A 20 11.97 19.77 26.03
C ILE A 20 11.74 19.69 24.51
N ILE A 21 12.40 20.54 23.73
CA ILE A 21 12.26 20.54 22.25
C ILE A 21 12.73 19.20 21.66
N ILE A 22 13.86 18.68 22.12
CA ILE A 22 14.37 17.39 21.68
C ILE A 22 13.40 16.26 22.05
N ALA A 23 12.89 16.26 23.28
CA ALA A 23 11.93 15.25 23.74
C ALA A 23 10.62 15.27 22.93
N LEU A 24 10.10 16.45 22.62
CA LEU A 24 8.93 16.63 21.74
C LEU A 24 9.22 16.17 20.32
N GLY A 25 10.39 16.47 19.78
CA GLY A 25 10.81 16.00 18.46
C GLY A 25 10.87 14.48 18.37
N ILE A 26 11.42 13.83 19.38
CA ILE A 26 11.48 12.38 19.49
C ILE A 26 10.07 11.78 19.58
N LEU A 27 9.20 12.37 20.42
CA LEU A 27 7.81 11.93 20.55
C LEU A 27 7.05 12.01 19.23
N VAL A 28 7.12 13.14 18.52
CA VAL A 28 6.50 13.33 17.21
C VAL A 28 7.05 12.32 16.19
N PHE A 29 8.37 12.08 16.19
CA PHE A 29 8.99 11.08 15.33
C PHE A 29 8.43 9.69 15.55
N PHE A 30 8.29 9.26 16.80
CA PHE A 30 7.70 7.95 17.11
C PHE A 30 6.21 7.88 16.73
N LEU A 31 5.43 8.91 17.02
CA LEU A 31 4.00 8.95 16.69
C LEU A 31 3.76 8.90 15.17
N THR A 32 4.57 9.58 14.38
CA THR A 32 4.47 9.56 12.90
C THR A 32 4.93 8.24 12.29
N GLY A 33 5.70 7.44 13.01
CA GLY A 33 6.14 6.11 12.60
C GLY A 33 5.08 5.02 12.76
N ILE A 34 4.05 5.23 13.59
CA ILE A 34 3.03 4.22 13.84
C ILE A 34 1.97 4.24 12.74
N HIS A 35 1.75 3.08 12.14
CA HIS A 35 0.73 2.89 11.09
C HIS A 35 -0.19 1.73 11.44
N HIS A 36 -1.49 2.00 11.46
CA HIS A 36 -2.50 0.98 11.62
C HIS A 36 -3.01 0.53 10.25
N VAL A 37 -2.94 -0.77 9.99
CA VAL A 37 -3.42 -1.39 8.75
C VAL A 37 -4.71 -2.16 9.06
N PRO A 38 -5.86 -1.78 8.45
CA PRO A 38 -7.13 -2.47 8.66
C PRO A 38 -7.08 -3.91 8.10
N LYS A 39 -8.05 -4.73 8.52
CA LYS A 39 -8.09 -6.18 8.19
C LYS A 39 -8.15 -6.49 6.70
N ASN A 40 -8.80 -5.62 5.93
CA ASN A 40 -9.05 -5.81 4.50
C ASN A 40 -8.01 -5.14 3.59
N ARG A 41 -6.90 -4.69 4.16
CA ARG A 41 -5.86 -4.01 3.39
C ARG A 41 -4.46 -4.51 3.72
N ALA A 42 -3.58 -4.35 2.75
CA ALA A 42 -2.15 -4.47 2.93
C ALA A 42 -1.46 -3.24 2.37
N ILE A 43 -0.38 -2.82 3.00
CA ILE A 43 0.38 -1.63 2.63
C ILE A 43 1.77 -2.07 2.20
N VAL A 44 2.14 -1.69 0.98
CA VAL A 44 3.50 -1.85 0.49
C VAL A 44 4.35 -0.70 0.99
N ILE A 45 5.48 -1.04 1.56
CA ILE A 45 6.48 -0.11 2.07
C ILE A 45 7.71 -0.17 1.16
N ASN A 46 8.17 1.00 0.74
CA ASN A 46 9.41 1.15 0.01
C ASN A 46 10.49 1.74 0.91
N LYS A 47 11.74 1.34 0.66
CA LYS A 47 12.95 1.92 1.22
C LYS A 47 13.75 2.51 0.07
N ALA A 48 14.03 3.81 0.13
CA ALA A 48 14.76 4.54 -0.93
C ALA A 48 14.17 4.33 -2.35
N GLY A 49 12.84 4.20 -2.46
CA GLY A 49 12.15 4.01 -3.74
C GLY A 49 11.96 2.54 -4.17
N GLU A 50 12.67 1.60 -3.55
CA GLU A 50 12.58 0.17 -3.85
C GLU A 50 11.61 -0.55 -2.90
N PHE A 51 11.02 -1.63 -3.39
CA PHE A 51 10.20 -2.51 -2.56
C PHE A 51 11.01 -3.04 -1.36
N TYR A 52 10.44 -2.92 -0.17
CA TYR A 52 11.06 -3.41 1.06
C TYR A 52 10.25 -4.52 1.71
N CYS A 53 8.99 -4.25 2.06
CA CYS A 53 8.12 -5.23 2.71
C CYS A 53 6.63 -4.87 2.56
N ILE A 54 5.78 -5.78 3.01
CA ILE A 54 4.34 -5.61 3.04
C ILE A 54 3.87 -5.66 4.49
N TYR A 55 3.11 -4.64 4.90
CA TYR A 55 2.40 -4.63 6.17
C TYR A 55 0.98 -5.13 5.96
N TYR A 56 0.67 -6.24 6.59
CA TYR A 56 -0.68 -6.79 6.69
C TYR A 56 -1.41 -6.19 7.89
N LYS A 57 -2.64 -6.65 8.17
CA LYS A 57 -3.46 -6.17 9.29
C LYS A 57 -2.66 -6.05 10.60
N GLY A 58 -2.87 -4.97 11.31
CA GLY A 58 -2.23 -4.73 12.61
C GLY A 58 -1.58 -3.37 12.71
N THR A 59 -0.91 -3.14 13.82
CA THR A 59 -0.15 -1.92 14.06
C THR A 59 1.33 -2.18 13.81
N HIS A 60 1.91 -1.38 12.94
CA HIS A 60 3.31 -1.49 12.54
C HIS A 60 4.03 -0.18 12.78
N PHE A 61 5.29 -0.28 13.14
CA PHE A 61 6.18 0.87 13.24
C PHE A 61 7.12 0.90 12.03
N LYS A 62 7.26 2.07 11.42
CA LYS A 62 8.26 2.33 10.39
C LYS A 62 8.99 3.64 10.68
N MET A 63 10.27 3.69 10.39
CA MET A 63 11.04 4.95 10.45
C MET A 63 10.54 5.93 9.37
N PRO A 64 9.97 7.09 9.75
CA PRO A 64 9.29 7.98 8.78
C PRO A 64 10.19 8.50 7.67
N VAL A 65 11.47 8.70 7.94
CA VAL A 65 12.45 9.27 7.01
C VAL A 65 12.95 8.24 5.98
N ILE A 66 13.10 6.97 6.40
CA ILE A 66 13.74 5.93 5.58
C ILE A 66 12.71 5.13 4.78
N TYR A 67 11.54 4.86 5.40
CA TYR A 67 10.52 4.00 4.83
C TYR A 67 9.31 4.81 4.40
N GLN A 68 8.92 4.66 3.15
CA GLN A 68 7.79 5.37 2.56
C GLN A 68 6.66 4.40 2.24
N ARG A 69 5.43 4.84 2.46
CA ARG A 69 4.25 4.11 2.00
C ARG A 69 4.14 4.25 0.49
N ALA A 70 4.27 3.14 -0.23
CA ALA A 70 4.17 3.14 -1.68
C ALA A 70 2.71 3.08 -2.15
N ARG A 71 1.98 2.04 -1.73
CA ARG A 71 0.59 1.81 -2.14
C ARG A 71 -0.16 0.94 -1.13
N SER A 72 -1.48 1.10 -1.10
CA SER A 72 -2.38 0.25 -0.32
C SER A 72 -3.23 -0.59 -1.26
N TYR A 73 -3.33 -1.88 -0.97
CA TYR A 73 -4.10 -2.85 -1.73
C TYR A 73 -5.23 -3.43 -0.89
N CYS A 74 -6.38 -3.68 -1.52
CA CYS A 74 -7.46 -4.45 -0.92
C CYS A 74 -7.08 -5.94 -0.97
N THR A 75 -7.29 -6.65 0.14
CA THR A 75 -7.01 -8.09 0.25
C THR A 75 -8.29 -8.93 0.16
N GLU A 76 -9.44 -8.28 0.08
CA GLU A 76 -10.73 -8.95 -0.12
C GLU A 76 -11.02 -9.15 -1.61
N PRO A 77 -11.90 -10.09 -1.95
CA PRO A 77 -12.41 -10.24 -3.31
C PRO A 77 -13.03 -8.95 -3.82
N MET A 78 -12.68 -8.58 -5.04
CA MET A 78 -13.18 -7.39 -5.73
C MET A 78 -13.87 -7.79 -7.01
N VAL A 79 -14.97 -7.08 -7.35
CA VAL A 79 -15.64 -7.21 -8.63
C VAL A 79 -15.30 -6.00 -9.49
N GLN A 80 -14.88 -6.25 -10.71
CA GLN A 80 -14.63 -5.19 -11.67
C GLN A 80 -15.30 -5.54 -13.01
N ARG A 81 -16.04 -4.57 -13.53
CA ARG A 81 -16.65 -4.67 -14.86
C ARG A 81 -15.62 -4.49 -15.95
N TYR A 82 -15.65 -5.40 -16.90
CA TYR A 82 -14.85 -5.36 -18.12
C TYR A 82 -15.77 -5.49 -19.35
N VAL A 83 -15.55 -4.67 -20.35
CA VAL A 83 -16.27 -4.79 -21.62
C VAL A 83 -15.34 -5.45 -22.62
N THR A 84 -15.74 -6.61 -23.12
CA THR A 84 -14.97 -7.38 -24.12
C THR A 84 -14.85 -6.59 -25.43
N LEU A 85 -13.92 -6.99 -26.30
CA LEU A 85 -13.78 -6.40 -27.63
C LEU A 85 -15.06 -6.52 -28.47
N ASN A 86 -15.88 -7.54 -28.20
CA ASN A 86 -17.18 -7.74 -28.82
C ASN A 86 -18.32 -6.93 -28.18
N GLY A 87 -18.01 -6.05 -27.23
CA GLY A 87 -18.99 -5.21 -26.56
C GLY A 87 -19.78 -5.88 -25.43
N ASN A 88 -19.50 -7.13 -25.08
CA ASN A 88 -20.20 -7.83 -24.02
C ASN A 88 -19.64 -7.43 -22.63
N PRO A 89 -20.47 -6.92 -21.70
CA PRO A 89 -20.03 -6.59 -20.37
C PRO A 89 -19.90 -7.86 -19.50
N LEU A 90 -18.77 -8.00 -18.83
CA LEU A 90 -18.45 -9.10 -17.92
C LEU A 90 -18.08 -8.52 -16.55
N ASP A 91 -18.65 -9.09 -15.49
CA ASP A 91 -18.24 -8.80 -14.12
C ASP A 91 -17.25 -9.89 -13.66
N ILE A 92 -16.00 -9.48 -13.43
CA ILE A 92 -14.90 -10.37 -13.07
C ILE A 92 -14.62 -10.20 -11.58
N THR A 93 -14.76 -11.30 -10.84
CA THR A 93 -14.43 -11.35 -9.42
C THR A 93 -13.04 -11.93 -9.26
N PHE A 94 -12.18 -11.18 -8.58
CA PHE A 94 -10.79 -11.57 -8.33
C PHE A 94 -10.31 -11.06 -6.98
N GLN A 95 -9.20 -11.59 -6.52
CA GLN A 95 -8.55 -11.20 -5.28
C GLN A 95 -7.04 -11.07 -5.54
N ILE A 96 -6.38 -10.13 -4.86
CA ILE A 96 -4.92 -10.04 -4.88
C ILE A 96 -4.41 -11.07 -3.86
N GLU A 97 -3.78 -12.13 -4.35
CA GLU A 97 -3.23 -13.20 -3.53
C GLU A 97 -1.74 -12.94 -3.21
N ASP A 98 -0.97 -12.57 -4.22
CA ASP A 98 0.44 -12.19 -4.09
C ASP A 98 0.62 -10.70 -4.38
N ILE A 99 0.64 -9.91 -3.31
CA ILE A 99 0.72 -8.44 -3.40
C ILE A 99 2.07 -7.99 -3.95
N GLU A 100 3.16 -8.68 -3.62
CA GLU A 100 4.49 -8.35 -4.10
C GLU A 100 4.58 -8.48 -5.62
N LYS A 101 4.11 -9.61 -6.12
CA LYS A 101 4.08 -9.93 -7.54
C LYS A 101 3.18 -8.96 -8.31
N TYR A 102 1.98 -8.67 -7.76
CA TYR A 102 1.05 -7.70 -8.34
C TYR A 102 1.61 -6.28 -8.35
N HIS A 103 2.26 -5.88 -7.25
CA HIS A 103 2.88 -4.55 -7.14
C HIS A 103 4.03 -4.36 -8.13
N LYS A 104 4.87 -5.37 -8.32
CA LYS A 104 6.00 -5.34 -9.27
C LYS A 104 5.53 -5.27 -10.72
N ASN A 105 4.49 -6.01 -11.07
CA ASN A 105 3.97 -6.05 -12.45
C ASN A 105 3.19 -4.79 -12.83
N ARG A 106 2.57 -4.09 -11.88
CA ARG A 106 1.83 -2.83 -12.06
C ARG A 106 0.79 -2.86 -13.21
N ILE A 107 0.22 -4.01 -13.51
CA ILE A 107 -0.78 -4.15 -14.56
C ILE A 107 -2.17 -3.79 -14.04
N SER A 108 -2.96 -3.08 -14.84
CA SER A 108 -4.38 -2.90 -14.55
C SER A 108 -5.17 -4.14 -14.99
N LEU A 109 -6.32 -4.42 -14.34
CA LEU A 109 -7.18 -5.51 -14.76
C LEU A 109 -7.60 -5.36 -16.23
N THR A 110 -7.95 -4.16 -16.65
CA THR A 110 -8.35 -3.87 -18.02
C THR A 110 -7.26 -4.22 -19.03
N ASP A 111 -6.01 -3.87 -18.74
CA ASP A 111 -4.89 -4.18 -19.63
C ASP A 111 -4.57 -5.68 -19.64
N LEU A 112 -4.69 -6.34 -18.48
CA LEU A 112 -4.56 -7.79 -18.39
C LEU A 112 -5.61 -8.49 -19.24
N MET A 113 -6.87 -8.09 -19.11
CA MET A 113 -7.98 -8.67 -19.88
C MET A 113 -7.83 -8.45 -21.37
N LYS A 114 -7.44 -7.27 -21.81
CA LYS A 114 -7.15 -6.99 -23.23
C LYS A 114 -6.04 -7.89 -23.80
N ARG A 115 -5.01 -8.19 -22.99
CA ARG A 115 -3.94 -9.12 -23.40
C ARG A 115 -4.48 -10.54 -23.52
N ILE A 116 -5.27 -11.00 -22.55
CA ILE A 116 -5.88 -12.33 -22.56
C ILE A 116 -6.78 -12.50 -23.80
N GLU A 117 -7.61 -11.51 -24.12
CA GLU A 117 -8.48 -11.56 -25.30
C GLU A 117 -7.70 -11.62 -26.63
N LYS A 118 -6.57 -10.90 -26.72
CA LYS A 118 -5.73 -10.96 -27.91
C LYS A 118 -4.99 -12.28 -28.10
N GLU A 119 -4.62 -12.91 -26.99
CA GLU A 119 -3.85 -14.17 -27.00
C GLU A 119 -4.74 -15.41 -27.13
N ASN A 120 -5.99 -15.33 -26.73
CA ASN A 120 -6.91 -16.46 -26.65
C ASN A 120 -8.23 -16.13 -27.37
N SER A 121 -8.65 -17.02 -28.25
CA SER A 121 -9.94 -16.87 -28.96
C SER A 121 -11.15 -16.99 -28.05
N GLU A 122 -11.02 -17.65 -26.91
CA GLU A 122 -12.08 -17.82 -25.92
C GLU A 122 -11.59 -17.48 -24.51
N ILE A 123 -12.40 -16.68 -23.80
CA ILE A 123 -12.18 -16.41 -22.40
C ILE A 123 -12.90 -17.45 -21.56
N ASN A 124 -12.16 -18.41 -21.01
CA ASN A 124 -12.69 -19.40 -20.10
C ASN A 124 -12.03 -19.30 -18.71
N SER A 125 -12.62 -19.95 -17.71
CA SER A 125 -12.16 -19.88 -16.32
C SER A 125 -10.72 -20.42 -16.13
N THR A 126 -10.34 -21.42 -16.89
CA THR A 126 -9.00 -22.03 -16.83
C THR A 126 -7.93 -21.06 -17.34
N VAL A 127 -8.19 -20.39 -18.47
CA VAL A 127 -7.29 -19.38 -19.02
C VAL A 127 -7.14 -18.22 -18.05
N LEU A 128 -8.24 -17.74 -17.49
CA LEU A 128 -8.24 -16.64 -16.49
C LEU A 128 -7.44 -17.04 -15.25
N THR A 129 -7.68 -18.22 -14.69
CA THR A 129 -6.97 -18.69 -13.49
C THR A 129 -5.46 -18.71 -13.73
N ASN A 130 -5.00 -19.30 -14.83
CA ASN A 130 -3.59 -19.40 -15.15
C ASN A 130 -2.95 -18.03 -15.41
N LYS A 131 -3.62 -17.17 -16.18
CA LYS A 131 -3.10 -15.83 -16.51
C LYS A 131 -3.09 -14.91 -15.31
N PHE A 132 -4.12 -14.92 -14.46
CA PHE A 132 -4.19 -14.11 -13.25
C PHE A 132 -3.09 -14.50 -12.25
N ALA A 133 -2.84 -15.79 -12.07
CA ALA A 133 -1.77 -16.28 -11.19
C ALA A 133 -0.37 -15.77 -11.59
N LEU A 134 -0.13 -15.54 -12.88
CA LEU A 134 1.13 -14.93 -13.36
C LEU A 134 1.36 -13.52 -12.85
N TYR A 135 0.29 -12.81 -12.47
CA TYR A 135 0.34 -11.43 -11.98
C TYR A 135 0.03 -11.29 -10.48
N GLY A 136 -0.01 -12.40 -9.75
CA GLY A 136 -0.31 -12.40 -8.31
C GLY A 136 -1.79 -12.20 -7.98
N LEU A 137 -2.66 -12.45 -8.94
CA LEU A 137 -4.11 -12.39 -8.81
C LEU A 137 -4.70 -13.80 -8.73
N LYS A 138 -5.73 -13.96 -7.89
CA LYS A 138 -6.57 -15.16 -7.84
C LYS A 138 -7.88 -14.84 -8.54
N PHE A 139 -8.14 -15.55 -9.62
CA PHE A 139 -9.44 -15.53 -10.27
C PHE A 139 -10.46 -16.29 -9.41
N ILE A 140 -11.66 -15.73 -9.22
CA ILE A 140 -12.73 -16.35 -8.42
C ILE A 140 -13.91 -16.71 -9.31
N ASN A 141 -14.44 -15.74 -10.05
CA ASN A 141 -15.66 -15.96 -10.85
C ASN A 141 -15.74 -14.95 -12.01
N ILE A 142 -16.48 -15.32 -13.05
CA ILE A 142 -16.87 -14.45 -14.15
C ILE A 142 -18.38 -14.59 -14.36
N ALA A 143 -19.08 -13.49 -14.45
CA ALA A 143 -20.50 -13.43 -14.70
C ALA A 143 -20.80 -12.44 -15.83
N LYS A 144 -21.87 -12.68 -16.60
CA LYS A 144 -22.38 -11.66 -17.51
C LYS A 144 -22.95 -10.54 -16.67
N ALA A 145 -22.51 -9.32 -16.93
CA ALA A 145 -23.07 -8.17 -16.24
C ALA A 145 -24.52 -7.98 -16.70
N LEU A 146 -25.43 -7.88 -15.73
CA LEU A 146 -26.82 -7.49 -16.01
C LEU A 146 -26.82 -6.00 -16.39
N ASN A 147 -27.54 -5.68 -17.45
CA ASN A 147 -27.79 -4.31 -17.90
C ASN A 147 -28.71 -3.58 -16.93
#